data_686604965a3e5b9bac48f6e6a3614487
#
_entry.id   686604965a3e5b9bac48f6e6a3614487
#
_cell.length_a   1.000
_cell.length_b   1.000
_cell.length_c   1.000
_cell.angle_alpha   90.00
_cell.angle_beta   90.00
_cell.angle_gamma   90.00
#
_symmetry.space_group_name_H-M   'P 1'
#
loop_
_entity.id
_entity.type
_entity.pdbx_description
1 polymer ?
#
loop_
_entity_poly.entity_id
_entity_poly.type
_entity_poly.pdbx_seq_one_letter_code
_entity_poly.pdbx_strand_id
1 'polypeptide(L)'
;MSAGRLPDFALDAAHPLGGRFASLGIRAYRDAASHVHLLPYGRNSDRSDWRLVLGEGRGTCSTKHALLAELAHENGRRVALVLGVYEMDEANTPGVGAVLKPNGLRSVPEAHCYLAYEGAHVDLTRQEGEECQILRFLHEEEIEPHQIGEYKLEVHKRFVRRWAEERGLDAVHLWRVREECISALADQPQFGRRLWEG
;
A
#
# COMPACT_ATOMS: atom_id res chain seq x y z
N MET A 1 -7.45 -2.48 -15.35
CA MET A 1 -8.19 -2.79 -14.09
C MET A 1 -7.45 -3.88 -13.32
N SER A 2 -6.78 -3.50 -12.23
CA SER A 2 -5.92 -4.45 -11.47
C SER A 2 -6.73 -5.49 -10.67
N ALA A 3 -7.90 -5.16 -10.13
CA ALA A 3 -8.76 -6.10 -9.40
C ALA A 3 -9.22 -7.31 -10.23
N GLY A 4 -9.34 -7.19 -11.55
CA GLY A 4 -9.70 -8.29 -12.44
C GLY A 4 -8.71 -9.44 -12.49
N ARG A 5 -7.47 -9.25 -12.01
CA ARG A 5 -6.43 -10.28 -11.90
C ARG A 5 -6.52 -11.10 -10.62
N LEU A 6 -7.33 -10.66 -9.65
CA LEU A 6 -7.59 -11.41 -8.42
C LEU A 6 -8.60 -12.55 -8.66
N PRO A 7 -8.60 -13.59 -7.82
CA PRO A 7 -9.62 -14.64 -7.88
C PRO A 7 -11.00 -14.04 -7.64
N ASP A 8 -12.04 -14.66 -8.20
CA ASP A 8 -13.41 -14.30 -7.90
C ASP A 8 -14.10 -15.46 -7.17
N PHE A 9 -14.70 -15.15 -6.02
CA PHE A 9 -15.42 -16.11 -5.19
C PHE A 9 -16.43 -15.39 -4.30
N ALA A 10 -17.47 -16.11 -3.90
CA ALA A 10 -18.46 -15.60 -2.96
C ALA A 10 -17.84 -15.48 -1.55
N LEU A 11 -18.11 -14.35 -0.88
CA LEU A 11 -17.69 -14.13 0.51
C LEU A 11 -18.65 -14.85 1.46
N ASP A 12 -18.10 -15.57 2.43
CA ASP A 12 -18.89 -16.17 3.50
C ASP A 12 -19.21 -15.11 4.58
N ALA A 13 -20.48 -14.72 4.64
CA ALA A 13 -20.95 -13.73 5.61
C ALA A 13 -20.95 -14.23 7.08
N ALA A 14 -20.72 -15.52 7.30
CA ALA A 14 -20.57 -16.08 8.66
C ALA A 14 -19.20 -15.70 9.26
N HIS A 15 -18.24 -15.36 8.44
CA HIS A 15 -16.92 -14.89 8.89
C HIS A 15 -16.92 -13.38 9.17
N PRO A 16 -16.06 -12.91 10.11
CA PRO A 16 -16.05 -11.51 10.56
C PRO A 16 -15.90 -10.48 9.43
N LEU A 17 -14.93 -10.65 8.52
CA LEU A 17 -14.74 -9.72 7.39
C LEU A 17 -15.81 -9.90 6.33
N GLY A 18 -16.14 -11.15 5.97
CA GLY A 18 -17.20 -11.45 5.03
C GLY A 18 -18.53 -10.82 5.48
N GLY A 19 -18.86 -10.88 6.77
CA GLY A 19 -20.03 -10.23 7.36
C GLY A 19 -19.98 -8.70 7.26
N ARG A 20 -18.82 -8.08 7.47
CA ARG A 20 -18.64 -6.63 7.32
C ARG A 20 -18.85 -6.18 5.86
N PHE A 21 -18.31 -6.91 4.88
CA PHE A 21 -18.53 -6.60 3.47
C PHE A 21 -20.00 -6.85 3.06
N ALA A 22 -20.63 -7.92 3.58
CA ALA A 22 -22.05 -8.20 3.33
C ALA A 22 -22.96 -7.06 3.84
N SER A 23 -22.64 -6.41 4.98
CA SER A 23 -23.36 -5.24 5.48
C SER A 23 -23.26 -4.01 4.56
N LEU A 24 -22.22 -3.95 3.72
CA LEU A 24 -22.04 -2.95 2.66
C LEU A 24 -22.68 -3.37 1.32
N GLY A 25 -23.40 -4.52 1.28
CA GLY A 25 -23.97 -5.07 0.07
C GLY A 25 -22.98 -5.81 -0.84
N ILE A 26 -21.75 -6.01 -0.40
CA ILE A 26 -20.67 -6.63 -1.16
C ILE A 26 -20.61 -8.12 -0.81
N ARG A 27 -20.70 -8.99 -1.82
CA ARG A 27 -20.80 -10.44 -1.65
C ARG A 27 -19.76 -11.25 -2.44
N ALA A 28 -18.94 -10.59 -3.26
CA ALA A 28 -17.86 -11.22 -4.02
C ALA A 28 -16.52 -10.56 -3.69
N TYR A 29 -15.44 -11.36 -3.75
CA TYR A 29 -14.10 -10.89 -3.40
C TYR A 29 -13.59 -9.79 -4.34
N ARG A 30 -13.85 -9.90 -5.65
CA ARG A 30 -13.46 -8.85 -6.61
C ARG A 30 -14.20 -7.54 -6.36
N ASP A 31 -15.46 -7.60 -5.95
CA ASP A 31 -16.22 -6.41 -5.58
C ASP A 31 -15.66 -5.76 -4.31
N ALA A 32 -15.25 -6.58 -3.32
CA ALA A 32 -14.57 -6.11 -2.13
C ALA A 32 -13.22 -5.45 -2.48
N ALA A 33 -12.43 -6.07 -3.38
CA ALA A 33 -11.18 -5.51 -3.86
C ALA A 33 -11.39 -4.17 -4.60
N SER A 34 -12.42 -4.10 -5.44
CA SER A 34 -12.80 -2.88 -6.14
C SER A 34 -13.25 -1.78 -5.19
N HIS A 35 -14.05 -2.12 -4.17
CA HIS A 35 -14.46 -1.19 -3.12
C HIS A 35 -13.26 -0.63 -2.36
N VAL A 36 -12.34 -1.49 -1.91
CA VAL A 36 -11.13 -1.07 -1.17
C VAL A 36 -10.21 -0.24 -2.05
N HIS A 37 -10.10 -0.56 -3.34
CA HIS A 37 -9.33 0.23 -4.31
C HIS A 37 -9.83 1.68 -4.40
N LEU A 38 -11.15 1.87 -4.43
CA LEU A 38 -11.79 3.18 -4.54
C LEU A 38 -11.70 4.02 -3.25
N LEU A 39 -11.40 3.42 -2.10
CA LEU A 39 -11.21 4.19 -0.88
C LEU A 39 -10.03 5.17 -1.02
N PRO A 40 -10.15 6.40 -0.48
CA PRO A 40 -9.05 7.36 -0.47
C PRO A 40 -7.75 6.78 0.10
N TYR A 41 -6.62 7.20 -0.47
CA TYR A 41 -5.33 6.93 0.15
C TYR A 41 -5.16 7.81 1.40
N GLY A 42 -4.81 7.19 2.52
CA GLY A 42 -4.58 7.94 3.76
C GLY A 42 -4.18 7.02 4.91
N ARG A 43 -3.41 7.57 5.86
CA ARG A 43 -3.01 6.84 7.06
C ARG A 43 -4.22 6.61 7.97
N ASN A 44 -4.38 5.39 8.45
CA ASN A 44 -5.32 5.05 9.51
C ASN A 44 -4.80 5.58 10.85
N SER A 45 -5.69 5.72 11.84
CA SER A 45 -5.36 6.14 13.20
C SER A 45 -4.31 5.25 13.85
N ASP A 46 -4.36 3.94 13.59
CA ASP A 46 -3.27 3.00 13.76
C ASP A 46 -2.86 2.41 12.41
N ARG A 47 -1.65 2.72 11.96
CA ARG A 47 -1.12 2.26 10.67
C ARG A 47 -0.71 0.78 10.63
N SER A 48 -0.71 0.11 11.78
CA SER A 48 -0.48 -1.33 11.90
C SER A 48 -1.78 -2.14 11.91
N ASP A 49 -2.93 -1.49 12.05
CA ASP A 49 -4.23 -2.15 12.11
C ASP A 49 -5.03 -1.98 10.80
N TRP A 50 -4.98 -3.00 9.94
CA TRP A 50 -5.74 -3.06 8.70
C TRP A 50 -7.27 -3.11 8.90
N ARG A 51 -7.75 -3.52 10.09
CA ARG A 51 -9.18 -3.62 10.41
C ARG A 51 -9.88 -2.26 10.42
N LEU A 52 -9.10 -1.18 10.54
CA LEU A 52 -9.59 0.19 10.54
C LEU A 52 -10.00 0.70 9.15
N VAL A 53 -9.55 0.06 8.06
CA VAL A 53 -9.76 0.52 6.69
C VAL A 53 -11.24 0.76 6.37
N LEU A 54 -12.10 -0.22 6.67
CA LEU A 54 -13.54 -0.10 6.40
C LEU A 54 -14.24 0.91 7.31
N GLY A 55 -13.82 0.99 8.58
CA GLY A 55 -14.42 1.92 9.55
C GLY A 55 -14.03 3.37 9.31
N GLU A 56 -12.79 3.62 8.88
CA GLU A 56 -12.28 4.97 8.60
C GLU A 56 -12.47 5.39 7.14
N GLY A 57 -12.92 4.48 6.27
CA GLY A 57 -13.17 4.75 4.85
C GLY A 57 -11.92 5.16 4.07
N ARG A 58 -10.73 4.73 4.48
CA ARG A 58 -9.43 5.03 3.87
C ARG A 58 -8.38 4.00 4.24
N GLY A 59 -7.25 4.00 3.53
CA GLY A 59 -6.13 3.14 3.87
C GLY A 59 -4.88 3.46 3.06
N THR A 60 -3.74 2.95 3.52
CA THR A 60 -2.46 2.97 2.81
C THR A 60 -2.29 1.69 1.97
N CYS A 61 -1.20 1.59 1.20
CA CYS A 61 -0.84 0.34 0.53
C CYS A 61 -0.85 -0.85 1.50
N SER A 62 -0.27 -0.69 2.70
CA SER A 62 -0.17 -1.77 3.68
C SER A 62 -1.53 -2.20 4.20
N THR A 63 -2.35 -1.25 4.68
CA THR A 63 -3.62 -1.59 5.33
C THR A 63 -4.67 -2.07 4.34
N LYS A 64 -4.75 -1.50 3.13
CA LYS A 64 -5.68 -1.95 2.07
C LYS A 64 -5.38 -3.38 1.63
N HIS A 65 -4.11 -3.67 1.32
CA HIS A 65 -3.73 -5.00 0.82
C HIS A 65 -3.75 -6.05 1.93
N ALA A 66 -3.37 -5.71 3.17
CA ALA A 66 -3.50 -6.62 4.32
C ALA A 66 -4.95 -7.00 4.60
N LEU A 67 -5.89 -6.05 4.53
CA LEU A 67 -7.32 -6.33 4.66
C LEU A 67 -7.81 -7.34 3.60
N LEU A 68 -7.38 -7.16 2.34
CA LEU A 68 -7.80 -8.06 1.26
C LEU A 68 -7.12 -9.43 1.33
N ALA A 69 -5.86 -9.51 1.75
CA ALA A 69 -5.17 -10.78 1.97
C ALA A 69 -5.87 -11.57 3.09
N GLU A 70 -6.21 -10.91 4.21
CA GLU A 70 -6.95 -11.55 5.31
C GLU A 70 -8.36 -11.98 4.88
N LEU A 71 -9.08 -11.16 4.10
CA LEU A 71 -10.39 -11.53 3.57
C LEU A 71 -10.32 -12.79 2.69
N ALA A 72 -9.27 -12.93 1.88
CA ALA A 72 -9.07 -14.14 1.08
C ALA A 72 -8.76 -15.33 1.98
N HIS A 73 -7.86 -15.19 2.96
CA HIS A 73 -7.49 -16.22 3.93
C HIS A 73 -8.70 -16.72 4.72
N GLU A 74 -9.53 -15.83 5.25
CA GLU A 74 -10.77 -16.14 5.98
C GLU A 74 -11.73 -17.00 5.14
N ASN A 75 -11.72 -16.83 3.81
CA ASN A 75 -12.51 -17.63 2.86
C ASN A 75 -11.77 -18.86 2.30
N GLY A 76 -10.66 -19.28 2.92
CA GLY A 76 -9.87 -20.44 2.49
C GLY A 76 -9.19 -20.27 1.13
N ARG A 77 -8.91 -19.03 0.72
CA ARG A 77 -8.22 -18.69 -0.53
C ARG A 77 -6.88 -18.04 -0.25
N ARG A 78 -5.87 -18.41 -1.03
CA ARG A 78 -4.54 -17.82 -0.91
C ARG A 78 -4.39 -16.67 -1.92
N VAL A 79 -4.29 -15.45 -1.38
CA VAL A 79 -3.83 -14.26 -2.08
C VAL A 79 -2.70 -13.70 -1.23
N ALA A 80 -1.47 -13.76 -1.74
CA ALA A 80 -0.30 -13.41 -0.94
C ALA A 80 -0.20 -11.88 -0.74
N LEU A 81 0.13 -11.47 0.48
CA LEU A 81 0.53 -10.10 0.79
C LEU A 81 2.04 -10.01 0.64
N VAL A 82 2.53 -9.14 -0.23
CA VAL A 82 3.97 -8.97 -0.48
C VAL A 82 4.42 -7.61 0.00
N LEU A 83 5.54 -7.61 0.73
CA LEU A 83 6.33 -6.43 1.06
C LEU A 83 7.45 -6.29 0.05
N GLY A 84 7.43 -5.22 -0.75
CA GLY A 84 8.49 -4.86 -1.67
C GLY A 84 9.22 -3.60 -1.20
N VAL A 85 10.53 -3.53 -1.45
CA VAL A 85 11.32 -2.30 -1.30
C VAL A 85 11.79 -1.86 -2.69
N TYR A 86 11.55 -0.61 -3.06
CA TYR A 86 11.93 -0.04 -4.35
C TYR A 86 12.62 1.31 -4.18
N GLU A 87 13.31 1.78 -5.20
CA GLU A 87 13.83 3.15 -5.25
C GLU A 87 12.71 4.11 -5.67
N MET A 88 12.17 4.85 -4.71
CA MET A 88 11.17 5.89 -4.96
C MET A 88 11.84 7.13 -5.53
N ASP A 89 11.40 7.57 -6.70
CA ASP A 89 11.86 8.76 -7.40
C ASP A 89 10.71 9.52 -8.06
N GLU A 90 11.00 10.65 -8.69
CA GLU A 90 9.99 11.47 -9.38
C GLU A 90 9.33 10.76 -10.55
N ALA A 91 10.01 9.81 -11.22
CA ALA A 91 9.48 9.13 -12.41
C ALA A 91 8.41 8.09 -12.01
N ASN A 92 8.64 7.36 -10.92
CA ASN A 92 7.72 6.33 -10.44
C ASN A 92 6.76 6.84 -9.35
N THR A 93 7.07 7.97 -8.71
CA THR A 93 6.25 8.59 -7.66
C THR A 93 6.24 10.11 -7.86
N PRO A 94 5.45 10.62 -8.81
CA PRO A 94 5.41 12.05 -9.11
C PRO A 94 5.10 12.92 -7.88
N GLY A 95 5.86 14.01 -7.73
CA GLY A 95 5.74 14.95 -6.60
C GLY A 95 6.82 14.80 -5.54
N VAL A 96 7.54 13.66 -5.46
CA VAL A 96 8.64 13.49 -4.50
C VAL A 96 9.90 14.26 -4.91
N GLY A 97 10.05 14.58 -6.19
CA GLY A 97 11.20 15.33 -6.70
C GLY A 97 11.36 16.71 -6.09
N ALA A 98 10.26 17.34 -5.69
CA ALA A 98 10.27 18.63 -4.97
C ALA A 98 10.96 18.52 -3.60
N VAL A 99 10.94 17.35 -2.97
CA VAL A 99 11.62 17.05 -1.70
C VAL A 99 13.02 16.51 -1.95
N LEU A 100 13.18 15.58 -2.89
CA LEU A 100 14.46 14.90 -3.16
C LEU A 100 15.54 15.87 -3.65
N LYS A 101 15.23 16.71 -4.64
CA LYS A 101 16.20 17.61 -5.30
C LYS A 101 16.90 18.57 -4.33
N PRO A 102 16.20 19.30 -3.43
CA PRO A 102 16.86 20.18 -2.46
C PRO A 102 17.79 19.44 -1.49
N ASN A 103 17.53 18.15 -1.25
CA ASN A 103 18.37 17.28 -0.41
C ASN A 103 19.50 16.58 -1.17
N GLY A 104 19.71 16.92 -2.46
CA GLY A 104 20.78 16.33 -3.29
C GLY A 104 20.55 14.85 -3.62
N LEU A 105 19.31 14.36 -3.49
CA LEU A 105 18.95 12.97 -3.72
C LEU A 105 18.19 12.80 -5.05
N ARG A 106 18.41 11.66 -5.71
CA ARG A 106 17.63 11.25 -6.89
C ARG A 106 16.49 10.33 -6.52
N SER A 107 16.71 9.48 -5.52
CA SER A 107 15.77 8.49 -5.03
C SER A 107 16.00 8.19 -3.56
N VAL A 108 15.02 7.55 -2.92
CA VAL A 108 15.14 6.97 -1.57
C VAL A 108 14.48 5.60 -1.56
N PRO A 109 14.98 4.63 -0.78
CA PRO A 109 14.29 3.35 -0.62
C PRO A 109 12.93 3.54 0.05
N GLU A 110 11.88 2.97 -0.56
CA GLU A 110 10.50 2.98 -0.02
C GLU A 110 9.97 1.56 0.09
N ALA A 111 9.26 1.28 1.19
CA ALA A 111 8.61 0.00 1.44
C ALA A 111 7.13 0.06 1.05
N HIS A 112 6.75 -0.77 0.11
CA HIS A 112 5.42 -0.86 -0.46
C HIS A 112 4.80 -2.25 -0.23
N CYS A 113 3.48 -2.31 -0.03
CA CYS A 113 2.75 -3.57 0.01
C CYS A 113 1.80 -3.69 -1.18
N TYR A 114 1.68 -4.90 -1.70
CA TYR A 114 0.77 -5.24 -2.79
C TYR A 114 0.31 -6.70 -2.66
N LEU A 115 -0.63 -7.13 -3.50
CA LEU A 115 -1.08 -8.52 -3.55
C LEU A 115 -0.41 -9.27 -4.70
N ALA A 116 -0.06 -10.54 -4.47
CA ALA A 116 0.37 -11.46 -5.52
C ALA A 116 -0.62 -12.64 -5.63
N TYR A 117 -1.05 -12.92 -6.86
CA TYR A 117 -1.93 -14.03 -7.16
C TYR A 117 -1.58 -14.64 -8.52
N GLU A 118 -1.31 -15.97 -8.56
CA GLU A 118 -0.96 -16.70 -9.79
C GLU A 118 0.12 -16.02 -10.65
N GLY A 119 1.14 -15.47 -9.99
CA GLY A 119 2.24 -14.75 -10.66
C GLY A 119 1.90 -13.31 -11.08
N ALA A 120 0.67 -12.86 -10.87
CA ALA A 120 0.29 -11.48 -11.13
C ALA A 120 0.59 -10.59 -9.92
N HIS A 121 1.18 -9.42 -10.18
CA HIS A 121 1.31 -8.31 -9.26
C HIS A 121 0.01 -7.48 -9.30
N VAL A 122 -0.66 -7.28 -8.18
CA VAL A 122 -1.90 -6.53 -8.07
C VAL A 122 -1.78 -5.44 -7.02
N ASP A 123 -1.66 -4.22 -7.49
CA ASP A 123 -1.60 -3.02 -6.65
C ASP A 123 -2.94 -2.26 -6.73
N LEU A 124 -3.58 -2.10 -5.58
CA LEU A 124 -4.87 -1.41 -5.40
C LEU A 124 -4.73 -0.17 -4.52
N THR A 125 -3.52 0.37 -4.42
CA THR A 125 -3.21 1.51 -3.55
C THR A 125 -3.91 2.77 -4.01
N ARG A 126 -3.86 3.06 -5.32
CA ARG A 126 -4.33 4.30 -5.95
C ARG A 126 -5.31 4.00 -7.06
N GLN A 127 -6.13 5.00 -7.43
CA GLN A 127 -7.08 4.89 -8.53
C GLN A 127 -6.36 4.89 -9.90
N GLU A 128 -7.04 4.41 -10.94
CA GLU A 128 -6.52 4.40 -12.31
C GLU A 128 -6.15 5.82 -12.76
N GLY A 129 -5.00 5.96 -13.41
CA GLY A 129 -4.45 7.25 -13.84
C GLY A 129 -3.49 7.89 -12.85
N GLU A 130 -3.40 7.35 -11.62
CA GLU A 130 -2.43 7.76 -10.58
C GLU A 130 -1.40 6.66 -10.34
N GLU A 131 -1.23 5.75 -11.29
CA GLU A 131 -0.39 4.56 -11.15
C GLU A 131 1.08 4.95 -10.96
N CYS A 132 1.59 4.66 -9.77
CA CYS A 132 3.01 4.56 -9.52
C CYS A 132 3.50 3.29 -10.23
N GLN A 133 4.20 3.43 -11.35
CA GLN A 133 4.79 2.27 -12.03
C GLN A 133 6.09 1.87 -11.36
N ILE A 134 5.97 1.07 -10.30
CA ILE A 134 7.14 0.41 -9.72
C ILE A 134 7.58 -0.69 -10.69
N LEU A 135 8.60 -0.39 -11.49
CA LEU A 135 9.11 -1.32 -12.51
C LEU A 135 10.04 -2.39 -11.92
N ARG A 136 10.63 -2.12 -10.76
CA ARG A 136 11.61 -3.00 -10.13
C ARG A 136 11.63 -2.84 -8.63
N PHE A 137 11.54 -3.97 -7.94
CA PHE A 137 11.83 -4.06 -6.51
C PHE A 137 13.30 -4.43 -6.27
N LEU A 138 13.90 -3.87 -5.22
CA LEU A 138 15.22 -4.22 -4.70
C LEU A 138 15.14 -5.46 -3.80
N HIS A 139 13.98 -5.67 -3.20
CA HIS A 139 13.65 -6.77 -2.32
C HIS A 139 12.16 -7.03 -2.34
N GLU A 140 11.78 -8.29 -2.27
CA GLU A 140 10.39 -8.73 -2.14
C GLU A 140 10.32 -9.93 -1.20
N GLU A 141 9.35 -9.93 -0.31
CA GLU A 141 9.05 -11.05 0.57
C GLU A 141 7.55 -11.12 0.86
N GLU A 142 7.01 -12.34 0.95
CA GLU A 142 5.64 -12.58 1.41
C GLU A 142 5.58 -12.34 2.92
N ILE A 143 4.58 -11.57 3.35
CA ILE A 143 4.35 -11.26 4.76
C ILE A 143 2.90 -11.56 5.16
N GLU A 144 2.67 -11.70 6.46
CA GLU A 144 1.33 -11.86 7.02
C GLU A 144 0.67 -10.48 7.28
N PRO A 145 -0.67 -10.39 7.25
CA PRO A 145 -1.38 -9.15 7.50
C PRO A 145 -1.02 -8.43 8.80
N HIS A 146 -0.65 -9.15 9.85
CA HIS A 146 -0.22 -8.57 11.13
C HIS A 146 1.21 -7.98 11.09
N GLN A 147 1.99 -8.27 10.04
CA GLN A 147 3.37 -7.82 9.89
C GLN A 147 3.51 -6.44 9.21
N ILE A 148 2.42 -5.79 8.83
CA ILE A 148 2.45 -4.47 8.17
C ILE A 148 2.91 -3.33 9.09
N GLY A 149 2.98 -3.55 10.39
CA GLY A 149 3.41 -2.60 11.42
C GLY A 149 4.91 -2.61 11.66
N GLU A 150 5.32 -3.11 12.83
CA GLU A 150 6.70 -3.08 13.30
C GLU A 150 7.65 -3.85 12.39
N TYR A 151 7.28 -5.06 11.97
CA TYR A 151 8.11 -5.87 11.08
C TYR A 151 8.42 -5.14 9.77
N LYS A 152 7.41 -4.62 9.08
CA LYS A 152 7.60 -3.81 7.86
C LYS A 152 8.52 -2.61 8.11
N LEU A 153 8.33 -1.92 9.24
CA LEU A 153 9.14 -0.75 9.59
C LEU A 153 10.62 -1.13 9.80
N GLU A 154 10.88 -2.26 10.45
CA GLU A 154 12.24 -2.76 10.67
C GLU A 154 12.93 -3.16 9.36
N VAL A 155 12.24 -3.90 8.49
CA VAL A 155 12.74 -4.25 7.16
C VAL A 155 13.11 -2.98 6.39
N HIS A 156 12.20 -2.01 6.36
CA HIS A 156 12.42 -0.75 5.66
C HIS A 156 13.64 0.03 6.21
N LYS A 157 13.71 0.21 7.55
CA LYS A 157 14.84 0.91 8.19
C LYS A 157 16.16 0.20 7.95
N ARG A 158 16.20 -1.13 7.96
CA ARG A 158 17.38 -1.92 7.63
C ARG A 158 17.84 -1.67 6.20
N PHE A 159 16.91 -1.62 5.25
CA PHE A 159 17.19 -1.29 3.85
C PHE A 159 17.72 0.12 3.68
N VAL A 160 17.08 1.12 4.31
CA VAL A 160 17.54 2.52 4.26
C VAL A 160 18.95 2.67 4.82
N ARG A 161 19.28 2.02 5.95
CA ARG A 161 20.63 2.04 6.52
C ARG A 161 21.67 1.47 5.56
N ARG A 162 21.42 0.26 5.04
CA ARG A 162 22.33 -0.38 4.09
C ARG A 162 22.53 0.46 2.83
N TRP A 163 21.45 0.98 2.27
CA TRP A 163 21.46 1.81 1.07
C TRP A 163 22.27 3.12 1.30
N ALA A 164 22.13 3.72 2.47
CA ALA A 164 22.89 4.89 2.88
C ALA A 164 24.40 4.58 3.04
N GLU A 165 24.74 3.49 3.72
CA GLU A 165 26.12 3.03 3.91
C GLU A 165 26.83 2.81 2.56
N GLU A 166 26.20 2.11 1.62
CA GLU A 166 26.74 1.84 0.29
C GLU A 166 27.04 3.11 -0.53
N ARG A 167 26.40 4.25 -0.18
CA ARG A 167 26.49 5.54 -0.89
C ARG A 167 27.18 6.65 -0.09
N GLY A 168 27.66 6.34 1.10
CA GLY A 168 28.29 7.32 1.98
C GLY A 168 27.33 8.41 2.48
N LEU A 169 26.05 8.08 2.64
CA LEU A 169 24.98 8.99 3.09
C LEU A 169 24.65 8.75 4.57
N ASP A 170 24.08 9.79 5.21
CA ASP A 170 23.53 9.67 6.55
C ASP A 170 22.14 9.00 6.50
N ALA A 171 22.01 7.85 7.14
CA ALA A 171 20.75 7.08 7.18
C ALA A 171 19.63 7.81 7.93
N VAL A 172 19.96 8.63 8.95
CA VAL A 172 18.97 9.40 9.71
C VAL A 172 18.40 10.53 8.83
N HIS A 173 19.29 11.23 8.12
CA HIS A 173 18.88 12.24 7.16
C HIS A 173 18.03 11.64 6.03
N LEU A 174 18.48 10.51 5.47
CA LEU A 174 17.75 9.82 4.40
C LEU A 174 16.33 9.39 4.83
N TRP A 175 16.20 8.87 6.07
CA TRP A 175 14.90 8.52 6.64
C TRP A 175 13.98 9.74 6.77
N ARG A 176 14.53 10.88 7.25
CA ARG A 176 13.77 12.13 7.35
C ARG A 176 13.27 12.61 5.99
N VAL A 177 14.15 12.62 4.98
CA VAL A 177 13.76 13.00 3.61
C VAL A 177 12.66 12.08 3.06
N ARG A 178 12.77 10.79 3.33
CA ARG A 178 11.71 9.82 2.99
C ARG A 178 10.36 10.17 3.64
N GLU A 179 10.34 10.51 4.94
CA GLU A 179 9.11 10.92 5.63
C GLU A 179 8.53 12.22 5.04
N GLU A 180 9.39 13.17 4.68
CA GLU A 180 8.99 14.42 4.01
C GLU A 180 8.36 14.14 2.63
N CYS A 181 8.91 13.20 1.84
CA CYS A 181 8.30 12.75 0.58
C CYS A 181 6.89 12.23 0.78
N ILE A 182 6.68 11.35 1.77
CA ILE A 182 5.35 10.78 2.04
C ILE A 182 4.37 11.85 2.54
N SER A 183 4.82 12.80 3.36
CA SER A 183 3.99 13.93 3.77
C SER A 183 3.57 14.78 2.57
N ALA A 184 4.51 15.13 1.69
CA ALA A 184 4.22 15.92 0.49
C ALA A 184 3.21 15.23 -0.44
N LEU A 185 3.25 13.90 -0.54
CA LEU A 185 2.26 13.14 -1.30
C LEU A 185 0.87 13.19 -0.66
N ALA A 186 0.79 13.14 0.67
CA ALA A 186 -0.49 13.19 1.38
C ALA A 186 -1.21 14.55 1.25
N ASP A 187 -0.44 15.63 1.07
CA ASP A 187 -0.95 17.00 0.97
C ASP A 187 -1.40 17.38 -0.45
N GLN A 188 -1.15 16.53 -1.46
CA GLN A 188 -1.56 16.83 -2.84
C GLN A 188 -3.07 16.65 -3.03
N PRO A 189 -3.78 17.63 -3.66
CA PRO A 189 -5.25 17.60 -3.82
C PRO A 189 -5.78 16.36 -4.56
N GLN A 190 -5.00 15.81 -5.46
CA GLN A 190 -5.33 14.61 -6.25
C GLN A 190 -5.33 13.32 -5.43
N PHE A 191 -4.73 13.33 -4.23
CA PHE A 191 -4.71 12.18 -3.32
C PHE A 191 -5.85 12.20 -2.28
N GLY A 192 -6.62 13.30 -2.16
CA GLY A 192 -7.55 13.49 -1.05
C GLY A 192 -8.95 14.02 -1.35
N ARG A 193 -9.27 14.53 -2.53
CA ARG A 193 -10.60 15.12 -2.78
C ARG A 193 -11.04 15.01 -4.23
N ARG A 194 -12.03 14.16 -4.54
CA ARG A 194 -13.13 14.65 -5.35
C ARG A 194 -14.23 15.07 -4.38
N LEU A 195 -14.41 16.40 -4.28
CA LEU A 195 -15.58 17.00 -3.65
C LEU A 195 -16.81 16.49 -4.39
N TRP A 196 -17.76 15.92 -3.66
CA TRP A 196 -19.11 15.76 -4.10
C TRP A 196 -19.72 17.18 -4.18
N GLU A 197 -19.67 17.81 -5.34
CA GLU A 197 -20.50 18.94 -5.70
C GLU A 197 -21.45 18.46 -6.81
N GLY A 198 -22.72 18.33 -6.46
CA GLY A 198 -23.81 18.02 -7.37
C GLY A 198 -24.93 17.31 -6.66
#